data_774204234fee5f47837eb930e5378d58
#
_entry.id   774204234fee5f47837eb930e5378d58
#
_cell.length_a   1.000
_cell.length_b   1.000
_cell.length_c   1.000
_cell.angle_alpha   90.00
_cell.angle_beta   90.00
_cell.angle_gamma   90.00
#
_symmetry.space_group_name_H-M   'P 1'
#
loop_
_entity.id
_entity.type
_entity.pdbx_description
1 polymer ?
#
loop_
_entity_poly.entity_id
_entity_poly.type
_entity_poly.pdbx_seq_one_letter_code
_entity_poly.pdbx_strand_id
1 'polypeptide(L)'
;MDGMDAKRSSRLTVGVLPLLAACYTQRPLTVPVPAVGTQIVASVTDSGVVAMSNALGPGAVEVEGVIAAADASAWELQLVRVDYRGGTSTLWKREVVTFPRSTLSTPIEKRRDKGKSWLAAGLITASALLAARVFAGAIGGGGGSDSPPTPPN
;
A
#
# COMPACT_ATOMS: atom_id res chain seq x y z
N MET A 1 -11.98 -17.79 -38.58
CA MET A 1 -10.97 -16.72 -38.65
C MET A 1 -11.19 -15.81 -37.44
N ASP A 2 -10.84 -16.26 -36.23
CA ASP A 2 -11.00 -15.48 -34.99
C ASP A 2 -9.96 -15.96 -33.97
N GLY A 3 -8.76 -15.38 -34.05
CA GLY A 3 -7.67 -15.85 -33.18
C GLY A 3 -6.62 -14.80 -32.80
N MET A 4 -6.85 -13.49 -33.07
CA MET A 4 -5.78 -12.51 -32.91
C MET A 4 -5.98 -11.44 -31.83
N ASP A 5 -7.11 -11.32 -31.18
CA ASP A 5 -7.39 -10.20 -30.27
C ASP A 5 -7.16 -10.48 -28.79
N ALA A 6 -7.08 -11.73 -28.37
CA ALA A 6 -6.92 -12.10 -26.97
C ALA A 6 -5.50 -11.82 -26.40
N LYS A 7 -4.48 -11.68 -27.25
CA LYS A 7 -3.07 -11.55 -26.82
C LYS A 7 -2.64 -10.12 -26.51
N ARG A 8 -3.38 -9.12 -26.99
CA ARG A 8 -3.06 -7.69 -26.74
C ARG A 8 -3.57 -7.17 -25.40
N SER A 9 -4.70 -7.66 -24.91
CA SER A 9 -5.32 -7.23 -23.65
C SER A 9 -4.51 -7.65 -22.43
N SER A 10 -3.84 -8.81 -22.46
CA SER A 10 -3.05 -9.35 -21.32
C SER A 10 -1.79 -8.56 -21.00
N ARG A 11 -1.22 -7.81 -21.97
CA ARG A 11 0.02 -7.06 -21.74
C ARG A 11 -0.17 -5.72 -21.03
N LEU A 12 -1.36 -5.14 -21.11
CA LEU A 12 -1.70 -3.88 -20.42
C LEU A 12 -1.95 -4.09 -18.93
N THR A 13 -2.50 -5.24 -18.53
CA THR A 13 -2.83 -5.56 -17.13
C THR A 13 -1.60 -5.82 -16.28
N VAL A 14 -0.52 -6.37 -16.86
CA VAL A 14 0.73 -6.68 -16.14
C VAL A 14 1.52 -5.41 -15.78
N GLY A 15 1.38 -4.32 -16.55
CA GLY A 15 2.12 -3.07 -16.30
C GLY A 15 1.61 -2.22 -15.14
N VAL A 16 0.36 -2.41 -14.70
CA VAL A 16 -0.27 -1.57 -13.66
C VAL A 16 -0.05 -2.12 -12.25
N LEU A 17 0.11 -3.44 -12.12
CA LEU A 17 0.24 -4.10 -10.81
C LEU A 17 1.46 -3.65 -9.97
N PRO A 18 2.68 -3.46 -10.51
CA PRO A 18 3.84 -3.06 -9.71
C PRO A 18 3.79 -1.60 -9.22
N LEU A 19 2.97 -0.74 -9.80
CA LEU A 19 2.85 0.66 -9.40
C LEU A 19 2.12 0.85 -8.07
N LEU A 20 1.28 -0.10 -7.66
CA LEU A 20 0.54 -0.06 -6.40
C LEU A 20 1.40 -0.42 -5.17
N ALA A 21 2.51 -1.14 -5.36
CA ALA A 21 3.41 -1.57 -4.28
C ALA A 21 4.39 -0.47 -3.81
N ALA A 22 4.51 0.65 -4.52
CA ALA A 22 5.55 1.66 -4.29
C ALA A 22 5.20 2.77 -3.27
N CYS A 23 4.04 2.68 -2.58
CA CYS A 23 3.54 3.78 -1.76
C CYS A 23 4.14 3.88 -0.35
N TYR A 24 4.95 2.92 0.10
CA TYR A 24 5.56 2.96 1.42
C TYR A 24 7.09 2.85 1.32
N THR A 25 7.78 3.78 1.97
CA THR A 25 9.22 3.69 2.19
C THR A 25 9.47 3.16 3.59
N GLN A 26 10.19 2.06 3.71
CA GLN A 26 10.65 1.49 4.96
C GLN A 26 12.03 2.04 5.27
N ARG A 27 12.21 2.62 6.46
CA ARG A 27 13.51 3.11 6.94
C ARG A 27 13.79 2.54 8.32
N PRO A 28 15.00 2.05 8.58
CA PRO A 28 15.39 1.67 9.93
C PRO A 28 15.17 2.86 10.88
N LEU A 29 14.53 2.61 12.02
CA LEU A 29 14.33 3.62 13.04
C LEU A 29 15.64 3.80 13.83
N THR A 30 16.33 4.90 13.60
CA THR A 30 17.63 5.18 14.24
C THR A 30 17.52 6.01 15.52
N VAL A 31 16.33 6.58 15.77
CA VAL A 31 16.09 7.39 16.99
C VAL A 31 15.62 6.51 18.13
N PRO A 32 16.17 6.69 19.36
CA PRO A 32 15.78 5.89 20.52
C PRO A 32 14.35 6.16 20.99
N VAL A 33 13.86 7.38 20.79
CA VAL A 33 12.50 7.81 21.14
C VAL A 33 11.81 8.32 19.88
N PRO A 34 10.95 7.51 19.24
CA PRO A 34 10.22 7.94 18.05
C PRO A 34 9.11 8.93 18.40
N ALA A 35 8.78 9.79 17.44
CA ALA A 35 7.69 10.76 17.60
C ALA A 35 6.33 10.06 17.66
N VAL A 36 5.41 10.60 18.45
CA VAL A 36 4.00 10.17 18.51
C VAL A 36 3.39 10.25 17.11
N GLY A 37 2.59 9.26 16.76
CA GLY A 37 1.98 9.13 15.42
C GLY A 37 2.87 8.45 14.40
N THR A 38 4.14 8.11 14.73
CA THR A 38 5.00 7.33 13.83
C THR A 38 4.48 5.90 13.70
N GLN A 39 4.25 5.45 12.47
CA GLN A 39 3.90 4.04 12.20
C GLN A 39 5.18 3.22 12.12
N ILE A 40 5.24 2.16 12.91
CA ILE A 40 6.40 1.26 12.96
C ILE A 40 5.99 -0.20 12.78
N VAL A 41 6.96 -0.96 12.30
CA VAL A 41 6.97 -2.43 12.35
C VAL A 41 8.21 -2.82 13.14
N ALA A 42 8.07 -3.72 14.10
CA ALA A 42 9.18 -4.20 14.91
C ALA A 42 9.05 -5.71 15.13
N SER A 43 10.17 -6.41 15.07
CA SER A 43 10.24 -7.82 15.46
C SER A 43 10.21 -7.93 16.98
N VAL A 44 9.51 -8.93 17.49
CA VAL A 44 9.49 -9.25 18.91
C VAL A 44 10.69 -10.14 19.22
N THR A 45 11.49 -9.78 20.24
CA THR A 45 12.63 -10.59 20.68
C THR A 45 12.16 -11.90 21.30
N ASP A 46 13.03 -12.92 21.40
CA ASP A 46 12.65 -14.20 22.03
C ASP A 46 12.19 -14.00 23.48
N SER A 47 12.86 -13.13 24.23
CA SER A 47 12.40 -12.74 25.57
C SER A 47 11.08 -11.96 25.54
N GLY A 48 10.87 -11.16 24.50
CA GLY A 48 9.63 -10.42 24.26
C GLY A 48 8.45 -11.33 23.98
N VAL A 49 8.63 -12.41 23.22
CA VAL A 49 7.58 -13.40 22.95
C VAL A 49 7.02 -13.99 24.24
N VAL A 50 7.90 -14.26 25.20
CA VAL A 50 7.49 -14.79 26.52
C VAL A 50 6.84 -13.69 27.36
N ALA A 51 7.51 -12.53 27.47
CA ALA A 51 7.04 -11.42 28.31
C ALA A 51 5.68 -10.85 27.85
N MET A 52 5.45 -10.81 26.54
CA MET A 52 4.25 -10.23 25.93
C MET A 52 3.16 -11.26 25.62
N SER A 53 3.35 -12.54 25.96
CA SER A 53 2.41 -13.62 25.62
C SER A 53 1.00 -13.42 26.16
N ASN A 54 0.85 -12.79 27.33
CA ASN A 54 -0.46 -12.47 27.91
C ASN A 54 -1.17 -11.33 27.19
N ALA A 55 -0.43 -10.38 26.64
CA ALA A 55 -0.99 -9.21 25.94
C ALA A 55 -1.26 -9.48 24.47
N LEU A 56 -0.34 -10.19 23.79
CA LEU A 56 -0.40 -10.42 22.34
C LEU A 56 -0.89 -11.81 21.96
N GLY A 57 -0.89 -12.75 22.89
CA GLY A 57 -1.03 -14.17 22.62
C GLY A 57 0.33 -14.85 22.37
N PRO A 58 0.35 -16.20 22.40
CA PRO A 58 1.58 -16.97 22.26
C PRO A 58 2.14 -16.90 20.83
N GLY A 59 3.47 -16.78 20.73
CA GLY A 59 4.16 -16.88 19.44
C GLY A 59 4.11 -15.63 18.56
N ALA A 60 3.82 -14.45 19.10
CA ALA A 60 3.93 -13.19 18.39
C ALA A 60 5.39 -12.93 17.99
N VAL A 61 5.65 -12.72 16.68
CA VAL A 61 7.01 -12.53 16.13
C VAL A 61 7.23 -11.13 15.54
N GLU A 62 6.17 -10.47 15.10
CA GLU A 62 6.23 -9.13 14.56
C GLU A 62 4.98 -8.34 14.98
N VAL A 63 5.16 -7.07 15.27
CA VAL A 63 4.08 -6.14 15.61
C VAL A 63 4.14 -4.94 14.68
N GLU A 64 2.99 -4.51 14.21
CA GLU A 64 2.80 -3.26 13.49
C GLU A 64 1.85 -2.37 14.29
N GLY A 65 2.26 -1.13 14.52
CA GLY A 65 1.46 -0.17 15.27
C GLY A 65 1.88 1.26 15.04
N VAL A 66 1.14 2.16 15.68
CA VAL A 66 1.41 3.60 15.70
C VAL A 66 1.84 3.99 17.09
N ILE A 67 2.93 4.74 17.22
CA ILE A 67 3.43 5.24 18.51
C ILE A 67 2.37 6.15 19.14
N ALA A 68 1.85 5.73 20.31
CA ALA A 68 0.98 6.54 21.15
C ALA A 68 1.80 7.37 22.15
N ALA A 69 2.81 6.73 22.77
CA ALA A 69 3.81 7.37 23.62
C ALA A 69 5.12 6.57 23.51
N ALA A 70 6.25 7.22 23.77
CA ALA A 70 7.54 6.55 23.78
C ALA A 70 8.49 7.26 24.75
N ASP A 71 9.24 6.47 25.49
CA ASP A 71 10.38 6.90 26.26
C ASP A 71 11.59 5.98 26.01
N ALA A 72 12.68 6.20 26.75
CA ALA A 72 13.90 5.41 26.60
C ALA A 72 13.72 3.93 27.04
N SER A 73 12.76 3.64 27.90
CA SER A 73 12.53 2.32 28.54
C SER A 73 11.40 1.53 27.90
N ALA A 74 10.36 2.20 27.41
CA ALA A 74 9.16 1.58 26.88
C ALA A 74 8.50 2.39 25.77
N TRP A 75 7.78 1.71 24.91
CA TRP A 75 6.95 2.30 23.87
C TRP A 75 5.50 1.84 24.02
N GLU A 76 4.57 2.76 23.90
CA GLU A 76 3.15 2.47 23.81
C GLU A 76 2.74 2.49 22.34
N LEU A 77 2.25 1.36 21.86
CA LEU A 77 1.82 1.17 20.49
C LEU A 77 0.31 0.97 20.40
N GLN A 78 -0.34 1.76 19.57
CA GLN A 78 -1.67 1.43 19.06
C GLN A 78 -1.52 0.35 18.01
N LEU A 79 -1.78 -0.91 18.36
CA LEU A 79 -1.56 -2.05 17.48
C LEU A 79 -2.51 -2.05 16.29
N VAL A 80 -1.96 -2.31 15.13
CA VAL A 80 -2.69 -2.49 13.86
C VAL A 80 -2.68 -3.95 13.44
N ARG A 81 -1.54 -4.63 13.60
CA ARG A 81 -1.36 -6.02 13.22
C ARG A 81 -0.32 -6.70 14.10
N VAL A 82 -0.57 -7.96 14.39
CA VAL A 82 0.39 -8.86 15.04
C VAL A 82 0.54 -10.08 14.16
N ASP A 83 1.78 -10.43 13.83
CA ASP A 83 2.13 -11.63 13.08
C ASP A 83 2.70 -12.69 14.03
N TYR A 84 2.28 -13.95 13.84
CA TYR A 84 2.63 -15.06 14.72
C TYR A 84 3.48 -16.11 13.99
N ARG A 85 4.19 -16.91 14.77
CA ARG A 85 4.87 -18.12 14.27
C ARG A 85 3.86 -18.99 13.52
N GLY A 86 4.24 -19.49 12.33
CA GLY A 86 3.32 -20.27 11.49
C GLY A 86 2.59 -19.44 10.42
N GLY A 87 2.88 -18.14 10.33
CA GLY A 87 2.41 -17.29 9.22
C GLY A 87 0.98 -16.78 9.37
N THR A 88 0.39 -16.89 10.56
CA THR A 88 -0.91 -16.28 10.86
C THR A 88 -0.73 -14.82 11.28
N SER A 89 -1.70 -13.97 10.90
CA SER A 89 -1.73 -12.55 11.28
C SER A 89 -3.07 -12.20 11.85
N THR A 90 -3.08 -11.36 12.90
CA THR A 90 -4.30 -10.82 13.50
C THR A 90 -4.32 -9.31 13.37
N LEU A 91 -5.44 -8.77 12.89
CA LEU A 91 -5.68 -7.33 12.87
C LEU A 91 -6.24 -6.86 14.20
N TRP A 92 -5.68 -5.77 14.70
CA TRP A 92 -6.06 -5.14 15.96
C TRP A 92 -6.82 -3.83 15.71
N LYS A 93 -7.67 -3.46 16.66
CA LYS A 93 -8.51 -2.26 16.58
C LYS A 93 -7.87 -1.03 17.23
N ARG A 94 -6.54 -0.94 17.18
CA ARG A 94 -5.73 0.13 17.79
C ARG A 94 -5.75 0.13 19.32
N GLU A 95 -5.86 -1.04 19.93
CA GLU A 95 -5.63 -1.19 21.35
C GLU A 95 -4.20 -0.76 21.68
N VAL A 96 -4.06 -0.01 22.78
CA VAL A 96 -2.75 0.45 23.25
C VAL A 96 -2.09 -0.65 24.07
N VAL A 97 -0.90 -1.05 23.67
CA VAL A 97 -0.07 -2.02 24.37
C VAL A 97 1.30 -1.40 24.66
N THR A 98 1.76 -1.54 25.90
CA THR A 98 3.07 -1.07 26.33
C THR A 98 4.11 -2.15 26.13
N PHE A 99 5.16 -1.81 25.39
CA PHE A 99 6.29 -2.67 25.08
C PHE A 99 7.55 -2.17 25.79
N PRO A 100 8.11 -2.91 26.77
CA PRO A 100 9.47 -2.63 27.22
C PRO A 100 10.44 -2.62 26.03
N ARG A 101 11.35 -1.66 25.98
CA ARG A 101 12.23 -1.48 24.82
C ARG A 101 13.04 -2.73 24.46
N SER A 102 13.39 -3.54 25.47
CA SER A 102 14.10 -4.82 25.29
C SER A 102 13.29 -5.90 24.59
N THR A 103 11.96 -5.77 24.54
CA THR A 103 11.09 -6.77 23.90
C THR A 103 10.97 -6.58 22.39
N LEU A 104 11.45 -5.44 21.86
CA LEU A 104 11.40 -5.10 20.45
C LEU A 104 12.80 -5.01 19.84
N SER A 105 12.96 -5.54 18.63
CA SER A 105 14.18 -5.45 17.84
C SER A 105 13.89 -4.93 16.45
N THR A 106 14.93 -4.41 15.78
CA THR A 106 14.89 -3.94 14.39
C THR A 106 13.66 -3.12 14.02
N PRO A 107 13.32 -2.05 14.78
CA PRO A 107 12.16 -1.25 14.43
C PRO A 107 12.37 -0.53 13.10
N ILE A 108 11.35 -0.61 12.25
CA ILE A 108 11.32 0.00 10.91
C ILE A 108 10.19 1.01 10.88
N GLU A 109 10.49 2.26 10.53
CA GLU A 109 9.47 3.27 10.28
C GLU A 109 8.81 3.03 8.92
N LYS A 110 7.48 2.89 8.92
CA LYS A 110 6.65 2.94 7.71
C LYS A 110 6.24 4.38 7.42
N ARG A 111 6.94 5.03 6.52
CA ARG A 111 6.58 6.38 6.09
C ARG A 111 5.77 6.35 4.81
N ARG A 112 4.57 6.94 4.89
CA ARG A 112 3.77 7.15 3.68
C ARG A 112 4.43 8.25 2.84
N ASP A 113 4.97 7.87 1.71
CA ASP A 113 5.60 8.81 0.79
C ASP A 113 4.52 9.54 -0.03
N LYS A 114 4.12 10.72 0.46
CA LYS A 114 3.11 11.55 -0.19
C LYS A 114 3.51 11.93 -1.62
N GLY A 115 4.81 12.12 -1.88
CA GLY A 115 5.32 12.46 -3.20
C GLY A 115 5.09 11.34 -4.22
N LYS A 116 5.39 10.09 -3.83
CA LYS A 116 5.18 8.93 -4.71
C LYS A 116 3.69 8.66 -4.96
N SER A 117 2.84 8.89 -3.94
CA SER A 117 1.38 8.75 -4.08
C SER A 117 0.81 9.78 -5.07
N TRP A 118 1.32 11.01 -5.06
CA TRP A 118 0.91 12.06 -6.02
C TRP A 118 1.36 11.77 -7.44
N LEU A 119 2.59 11.26 -7.62
CA LEU A 119 3.09 10.83 -8.93
C LEU A 119 2.29 9.66 -9.50
N ALA A 120 1.96 8.68 -8.67
CA ALA A 120 1.13 7.55 -9.08
C ALA A 120 -0.28 8.01 -9.50
N ALA A 121 -0.92 8.87 -8.71
CA ALA A 121 -2.22 9.44 -9.04
C ALA A 121 -2.18 10.25 -10.35
N GLY A 122 -1.15 11.08 -10.54
CA GLY A 122 -0.95 11.86 -11.76
C GLY A 122 -0.76 10.99 -12.99
N LEU A 123 0.01 9.91 -12.88
CA LEU A 123 0.25 8.97 -13.97
C LEU A 123 -1.02 8.22 -14.38
N ILE A 124 -1.82 7.78 -13.40
CA ILE A 124 -3.11 7.11 -13.65
C ILE A 124 -4.08 8.06 -14.36
N THR A 125 -4.18 9.30 -13.89
CA THR A 125 -5.06 10.31 -14.51
C THR A 125 -4.61 10.63 -15.93
N ALA A 126 -3.32 10.82 -16.17
CA ALA A 126 -2.78 11.07 -17.52
C ALA A 126 -3.03 9.89 -18.46
N SER A 127 -2.85 8.66 -17.98
CA SER A 127 -3.11 7.45 -18.78
C SER A 127 -4.59 7.32 -19.15
N ALA A 128 -5.50 7.62 -18.22
CA ALA A 128 -6.94 7.60 -18.45
C ALA A 128 -7.36 8.66 -19.49
N LEU A 129 -6.81 9.88 -19.42
CA LEU A 129 -7.08 10.94 -20.37
C LEU A 129 -6.55 10.61 -21.77
N LEU A 130 -5.36 10.02 -21.87
CA LEU A 130 -4.80 9.55 -23.15
C LEU A 130 -5.67 8.44 -23.76
N ALA A 131 -6.09 7.47 -22.97
CA ALA A 131 -6.98 6.41 -23.41
C ALA A 131 -8.32 6.99 -23.91
N ALA A 132 -8.93 7.92 -23.17
CA ALA A 132 -10.17 8.57 -23.57
C ALA A 132 -10.02 9.33 -24.91
N ARG A 133 -8.89 10.01 -25.13
CA ARG A 133 -8.60 10.69 -26.40
C ARG A 133 -8.47 9.73 -27.58
N VAL A 134 -7.78 8.60 -27.38
CA VAL A 134 -7.62 7.58 -28.42
C VAL A 134 -8.97 6.95 -28.77
N PHE A 135 -9.80 6.63 -27.76
CA PHE A 135 -11.14 6.08 -28.00
C PHE A 135 -12.08 7.08 -28.65
N ALA A 136 -12.08 8.36 -28.26
CA ALA A 136 -12.89 9.41 -28.89
C ALA A 136 -12.49 9.64 -30.34
N GLY A 137 -11.19 9.61 -30.67
CA GLY A 137 -10.69 9.72 -32.03
C GLY A 137 -11.04 8.52 -32.93
N ALA A 138 -11.10 7.31 -32.34
CA ALA A 138 -11.47 6.09 -33.06
C ALA A 138 -12.98 6.00 -33.37
N ILE A 139 -13.84 6.60 -32.54
CA ILE A 139 -15.30 6.61 -32.71
C ILE A 139 -15.76 7.82 -33.56
N GLY A 140 -15.01 8.94 -33.55
CA GLY A 140 -15.37 10.17 -34.25
C GLY A 140 -15.00 10.22 -35.74
N GLY A 141 -14.34 9.20 -36.29
CA GLY A 141 -13.86 9.15 -37.70
C GLY A 141 -14.89 8.69 -38.75
N GLY A 142 -16.17 8.57 -38.42
CA GLY A 142 -17.22 8.06 -39.31
C GLY A 142 -18.27 9.10 -39.73
N GLY A 143 -17.94 10.37 -39.87
CA GLY A 143 -18.83 11.39 -40.40
C GLY A 143 -18.78 11.40 -41.92
N GLY A 144 -19.46 10.45 -42.58
CA GLY A 144 -19.74 10.49 -44.02
C GLY A 144 -20.66 11.67 -44.34
N SER A 145 -20.19 12.58 -45.17
CA SER A 145 -20.99 13.67 -45.74
C SER A 145 -21.98 13.06 -46.75
N ASP A 146 -23.19 12.71 -46.29
CA ASP A 146 -24.30 12.48 -47.18
C ASP A 146 -24.78 13.82 -47.73
N SER A 147 -24.36 14.15 -48.95
CA SER A 147 -24.93 15.26 -49.73
C SER A 147 -26.33 14.82 -50.19
N PRO A 148 -27.36 15.68 -50.04
CA PRO A 148 -28.70 15.36 -50.54
C PRO A 148 -28.74 15.34 -52.08
N PRO A 149 -29.52 14.41 -52.69
CA PRO A 149 -29.65 14.31 -54.13
C PRO A 149 -30.37 15.53 -54.70
N THR A 150 -29.82 16.09 -55.77
CA THR A 150 -30.41 17.20 -56.56
C THR A 150 -31.65 16.68 -57.33
N PRO A 151 -32.80 17.34 -57.28
CA PRO A 151 -33.97 16.90 -58.03
C PRO A 151 -33.78 17.19 -59.56
N PRO A 152 -34.31 16.32 -60.45
CA PRO A 152 -34.25 16.53 -61.91
C PRO A 152 -35.25 17.62 -62.37
N ASN A 153 -34.83 18.44 -63.36
CA ASN A 153 -35.69 19.35 -64.04
C ASN A 153 -36.69 18.64 -64.97
#